data_40541d9e6aa5f9c4826e5e39e8bded1a
#
_entry.id   40541d9e6aa5f9c4826e5e39e8bded1a
#
_cell.length_a   1.000
_cell.length_b   1.000
_cell.length_c   1.000
_cell.angle_alpha   90.00
_cell.angle_beta   90.00
_cell.angle_gamma   90.00
#
_symmetry.space_group_name_H-M   'P 1'
#
loop_
_entity.id
_entity.type
_entity.pdbx_description
1 polymer ?
#
loop_
_entity_poly.entity_id
_entity_poly.type
_entity_poly.pdbx_seq_one_letter_code
_entity_poly.pdbx_strand_id
1 'polypeptide(L)'
;MLGTCTSFPSTAVFNTRIDDTTKFHALGTSGTWMAAVGNTVPVHADWGPTIDQTSAIYYGIPFNLLTAGAPETDWPGLSFGSGTAPDESDCAIANTSGGYDVLHDCTTKPASALRFPIPRDNVIKLEGGTCNDPNSCGDRHVLVVEQGACRLWESYFTYRVGAQWTAYSTAEWSLNSNAMRPDTWTSGDAAGLPIAPLLARADEASTGQINHALRVTLRDSVLLRQHVWPARHDAGGSSGSIPYGAVMRLKASFVIPSGWTTQAKALATAMRRYGLYVADIGTDMYVQGDPDSTWSGGTISQIQTLHASDFEFVDMSPITGDARFDPNSFAASW
;
A
#
# COMPACT_ATOMS: atom_id res chain seq x y z
N MET A 1 -8.52 -8.44 -7.58
CA MET A 1 -9.13 -8.78 -6.26
C MET A 1 -8.05 -9.31 -5.33
N LEU A 2 -8.20 -9.14 -4.04
CA LEU A 2 -7.29 -9.71 -3.03
C LEU A 2 -7.86 -11.07 -2.58
N GLY A 3 -7.50 -12.14 -3.29
CA GLY A 3 -8.16 -13.42 -3.16
C GLY A 3 -9.63 -13.35 -3.60
N THR A 4 -10.55 -13.68 -2.70
CA THR A 4 -12.01 -13.58 -2.93
C THR A 4 -12.59 -12.22 -2.55
N CYS A 5 -11.79 -11.30 -1.99
CA CYS A 5 -12.22 -9.99 -1.53
C CYS A 5 -11.97 -8.90 -2.58
N THR A 6 -12.84 -7.89 -2.61
CA THR A 6 -12.60 -6.66 -3.39
C THR A 6 -11.53 -5.79 -2.71
N SER A 7 -10.86 -4.94 -3.47
CA SER A 7 -9.97 -3.91 -2.92
C SER A 7 -10.79 -2.66 -2.59
N PHE A 8 -11.48 -2.68 -1.45
CA PHE A 8 -12.47 -1.68 -1.02
C PHE A 8 -13.74 -1.60 -1.88
N PRO A 9 -14.79 -0.89 -1.43
CA PRO A 9 -15.97 -0.59 -2.24
C PRO A 9 -15.62 0.20 -3.51
N SER A 10 -16.41 0.05 -4.56
CA SER A 10 -16.22 0.80 -5.81
C SER A 10 -16.32 2.32 -5.63
N THR A 11 -16.88 2.78 -4.52
CA THR A 11 -16.99 4.19 -4.13
C THR A 11 -15.74 4.73 -3.45
N ALA A 12 -14.77 3.88 -3.11
CA ALA A 12 -13.52 4.30 -2.48
C ALA A 12 -12.68 5.19 -3.43
N VAL A 13 -11.95 6.12 -2.86
CA VAL A 13 -11.07 7.05 -3.61
C VAL A 13 -10.05 6.31 -4.46
N PHE A 14 -9.55 5.20 -3.99
CA PHE A 14 -8.58 4.36 -4.72
C PHE A 14 -9.17 3.71 -5.98
N ASN A 15 -10.50 3.55 -6.02
CA ASN A 15 -11.25 3.00 -7.15
C ASN A 15 -11.93 4.10 -7.99
N THR A 16 -11.72 5.38 -7.62
CA THR A 16 -12.32 6.54 -8.29
C THR A 16 -11.43 7.02 -9.43
N ARG A 17 -11.99 7.19 -10.62
CA ARG A 17 -11.25 7.69 -11.78
C ARG A 17 -10.99 9.19 -11.67
N ILE A 18 -9.73 9.57 -11.93
CA ILE A 18 -9.24 10.95 -11.91
C ILE A 18 -8.69 11.40 -13.28
N ASP A 19 -8.96 10.65 -14.35
CA ASP A 19 -8.46 10.92 -15.70
C ASP A 19 -9.31 11.94 -16.49
N ASP A 20 -10.44 12.36 -15.96
CA ASP A 20 -11.20 13.50 -16.51
C ASP A 20 -10.48 14.81 -16.13
N THR A 21 -9.72 15.35 -17.07
CA THR A 21 -8.92 16.57 -16.87
C THR A 21 -9.77 17.84 -16.76
N THR A 22 -11.07 17.78 -17.10
CA THR A 22 -12.00 18.91 -16.95
C THR A 22 -12.56 18.98 -15.52
N LYS A 23 -12.58 17.85 -14.82
CA LYS A 23 -13.00 17.76 -13.41
C LYS A 23 -11.79 17.78 -12.48
N PHE A 24 -10.80 16.96 -12.77
CA PHE A 24 -9.57 16.83 -11.96
C PHE A 24 -8.42 17.55 -12.67
N HIS A 25 -8.20 18.80 -12.35
CA HIS A 25 -7.13 19.59 -12.96
C HIS A 25 -5.76 19.20 -12.42
N ALA A 26 -4.70 19.51 -13.17
CA ALA A 26 -3.35 19.47 -12.61
C ALA A 26 -3.24 20.51 -11.47
N LEU A 27 -2.63 20.11 -10.36
CA LEU A 27 -2.40 21.01 -9.23
C LEU A 27 -1.49 22.16 -9.65
N GLY A 28 -1.77 23.38 -9.21
CA GLY A 28 -0.97 24.55 -9.60
C GLY A 28 0.53 24.44 -9.28
N THR A 29 0.87 23.71 -8.21
CA THR A 29 2.24 23.41 -7.80
C THR A 29 2.85 22.19 -8.50
N SER A 30 2.10 21.47 -9.34
CA SER A 30 2.52 20.21 -9.95
C SER A 30 3.89 20.31 -10.64
N GLY A 31 4.11 21.34 -11.44
CA GLY A 31 5.38 21.53 -12.15
C GLY A 31 6.57 21.69 -11.18
N THR A 32 6.38 22.44 -10.08
CA THR A 32 7.41 22.63 -9.05
C THR A 32 7.70 21.32 -8.30
N TRP A 33 6.67 20.57 -7.95
CA TRP A 33 6.83 19.30 -7.26
C TRP A 33 7.50 18.25 -8.13
N MET A 34 7.11 18.13 -9.41
CA MET A 34 7.79 17.24 -10.36
C MET A 34 9.24 17.61 -10.58
N ALA A 35 9.56 18.89 -10.64
CA ALA A 35 10.95 19.36 -10.73
C ALA A 35 11.76 19.03 -9.46
N ALA A 36 11.15 19.08 -8.28
CA ALA A 36 11.76 18.68 -7.02
C ALA A 36 12.07 17.17 -6.98
N VAL A 37 11.16 16.32 -7.47
CA VAL A 37 11.40 14.88 -7.67
C VAL A 37 12.55 14.67 -8.65
N GLY A 38 12.57 15.42 -9.74
CA GLY A 38 13.54 15.33 -10.82
C GLY A 38 12.90 14.82 -12.11
N ASN A 39 12.73 15.71 -13.07
CA ASN A 39 11.97 15.46 -14.30
C ASN A 39 12.40 14.20 -15.08
N THR A 40 13.68 13.83 -14.99
CA THR A 40 14.27 12.68 -15.70
C THR A 40 14.36 11.41 -14.86
N VAL A 41 13.88 11.44 -13.62
CA VAL A 41 13.83 10.23 -12.77
C VAL A 41 12.88 9.22 -13.39
N PRO A 42 13.34 8.01 -13.71
CA PRO A 42 12.48 6.99 -14.28
C PRO A 42 11.56 6.37 -13.22
N VAL A 43 10.41 5.90 -13.65
CA VAL A 43 9.59 5.02 -12.83
C VAL A 43 10.35 3.72 -12.59
N HIS A 44 10.44 3.29 -11.34
CA HIS A 44 10.96 1.99 -10.98
C HIS A 44 9.80 1.04 -10.64
N ALA A 45 9.77 -0.10 -11.33
CA ALA A 45 8.87 -1.19 -10.98
C ALA A 45 9.48 -1.94 -9.79
N ASP A 46 8.93 -1.72 -8.60
CA ASP A 46 9.48 -2.27 -7.37
C ASP A 46 8.85 -3.61 -7.02
N TRP A 47 9.11 -4.59 -7.86
CA TRP A 47 8.72 -6.00 -7.69
C TRP A 47 9.59 -6.93 -8.53
N GLY A 48 9.77 -8.17 -8.06
CA GLY A 48 10.55 -9.21 -8.73
C GLY A 48 9.68 -10.21 -9.50
N PRO A 49 10.22 -10.83 -10.57
CA PRO A 49 9.52 -11.81 -11.38
C PRO A 49 9.65 -13.24 -10.80
N THR A 50 9.58 -13.40 -9.48
CA THR A 50 9.69 -14.70 -8.80
C THR A 50 8.93 -14.72 -7.50
N ILE A 51 8.42 -15.90 -7.15
CA ILE A 51 7.82 -16.20 -5.84
C ILE A 51 8.79 -16.93 -4.90
N ASP A 52 9.99 -17.24 -5.37
CA ASP A 52 11.04 -17.91 -4.58
C ASP A 52 11.68 -16.92 -3.61
N GLN A 53 11.30 -17.01 -2.34
CA GLN A 53 11.76 -16.15 -1.27
C GLN A 53 13.26 -16.28 -0.94
N THR A 54 13.95 -17.25 -1.52
CA THR A 54 15.41 -17.42 -1.37
C THR A 54 16.19 -16.79 -2.52
N SER A 55 15.51 -16.38 -3.58
CA SER A 55 16.10 -15.82 -4.79
C SER A 55 16.60 -14.39 -4.55
N ALA A 56 17.77 -14.05 -5.11
CA ALA A 56 18.32 -12.71 -5.08
C ALA A 56 17.48 -11.67 -5.87
N ILE A 57 16.57 -12.13 -6.73
CA ILE A 57 15.63 -11.27 -7.47
C ILE A 57 14.22 -11.28 -6.87
N TYR A 58 14.05 -11.82 -5.66
CA TYR A 58 12.81 -11.72 -4.91
C TYR A 58 12.77 -10.37 -4.19
N TYR A 59 11.91 -9.47 -4.64
CA TYR A 59 11.65 -8.16 -4.02
C TYR A 59 10.24 -7.68 -4.37
N GLY A 60 9.79 -6.68 -3.66
CA GLY A 60 8.39 -6.23 -3.64
C GLY A 60 7.69 -6.70 -2.37
N ILE A 61 6.45 -6.31 -2.21
CA ILE A 61 5.66 -6.57 -0.99
C ILE A 61 4.64 -7.67 -1.27
N PRO A 62 4.88 -8.91 -0.85
CA PRO A 62 3.94 -9.99 -1.04
C PRO A 62 2.76 -9.87 -0.09
N PHE A 63 1.64 -10.46 -0.44
CA PHE A 63 0.52 -10.64 0.47
C PHE A 63 0.15 -12.11 0.64
N ASN A 64 -0.42 -12.42 1.80
CA ASN A 64 -0.86 -13.73 2.20
C ASN A 64 -2.38 -13.81 2.19
N LEU A 65 -2.93 -14.96 1.83
CA LEU A 65 -4.36 -15.22 1.88
C LEU A 65 -4.63 -16.24 2.98
N LEU A 66 -5.41 -15.88 3.99
CA LEU A 66 -5.98 -16.86 4.91
C LEU A 66 -7.27 -17.42 4.29
N THR A 67 -7.35 -18.73 4.22
CA THR A 67 -8.55 -19.42 3.73
C THR A 67 -9.72 -19.15 4.68
N ALA A 68 -10.90 -18.90 4.13
CA ALA A 68 -12.11 -18.77 4.90
C ALA A 68 -12.30 -20.03 5.77
N GLY A 69 -12.51 -19.85 7.08
CA GLY A 69 -12.63 -20.94 8.03
C GLY A 69 -11.30 -21.56 8.47
N ALA A 70 -10.15 -20.98 8.14
CA ALA A 70 -8.89 -21.34 8.77
C ALA A 70 -9.01 -21.23 10.29
N PRO A 71 -8.46 -22.21 11.06
CA PRO A 71 -8.58 -22.16 12.51
C PRO A 71 -7.89 -20.90 13.04
N GLU A 72 -8.65 -19.99 13.61
CA GLU A 72 -8.14 -18.75 14.21
C GLU A 72 -7.27 -19.02 15.45
N THR A 73 -7.29 -20.23 15.96
CA THR A 73 -6.43 -20.72 17.04
C THR A 73 -4.94 -20.75 16.68
N ASP A 74 -4.58 -20.66 15.40
CA ASP A 74 -3.19 -20.66 14.93
C ASP A 74 -2.55 -19.26 14.87
N TRP A 75 -3.27 -18.21 15.24
CA TRP A 75 -2.75 -16.85 15.23
C TRP A 75 -1.68 -16.68 16.31
N PRO A 76 -0.41 -16.43 15.92
CA PRO A 76 0.68 -16.33 16.89
C PRO A 76 0.59 -15.08 17.75
N GLY A 77 1.32 -15.11 18.87
CA GLY A 77 1.49 -13.95 19.72
C GLY A 77 2.23 -12.83 18.98
N LEU A 78 1.75 -11.61 19.20
CA LEU A 78 2.37 -10.38 18.71
C LEU A 78 2.87 -9.56 19.91
N SER A 79 4.03 -8.92 19.76
CA SER A 79 4.56 -7.98 20.75
C SER A 79 5.15 -6.76 20.06
N PHE A 80 5.28 -5.70 20.83
CA PHE A 80 5.85 -4.43 20.39
C PHE A 80 7.09 -4.11 21.24
N GLY A 81 8.15 -3.67 20.57
CA GLY A 81 9.39 -3.27 21.24
C GLY A 81 9.34 -1.83 21.79
N SER A 82 10.43 -1.39 22.38
CA SER A 82 10.58 0.00 22.77
C SER A 82 10.69 0.90 21.54
N GLY A 83 10.00 2.03 21.57
CA GLY A 83 10.03 3.00 20.45
C GLY A 83 9.17 2.62 19.24
N THR A 84 8.27 1.66 19.40
CA THR A 84 7.27 1.26 18.41
C THR A 84 5.92 1.94 18.69
N ALA A 85 4.92 1.71 17.84
CA ALA A 85 3.62 2.42 17.88
C ALA A 85 2.43 1.49 18.23
N PRO A 86 2.40 0.81 19.38
CA PRO A 86 1.29 -0.07 19.75
C PRO A 86 -0.03 0.67 20.04
N ASP A 87 0.04 1.94 20.45
CA ASP A 87 -1.10 2.81 20.72
C ASP A 87 -1.81 3.29 19.44
N GLU A 88 -1.12 3.25 18.31
CA GLU A 88 -1.67 3.51 16.98
C GLU A 88 -1.89 2.22 16.16
N SER A 89 -1.83 1.06 16.80
CA SER A 89 -1.86 -0.24 16.14
C SER A 89 -3.14 -1.02 16.41
N ASP A 90 -3.55 -1.85 15.43
CA ASP A 90 -4.64 -2.80 15.54
C ASP A 90 -4.10 -4.21 15.79
N CYS A 91 -4.64 -4.89 16.77
CA CYS A 91 -4.31 -6.28 17.13
C CYS A 91 -5.55 -7.15 17.13
N ALA A 92 -5.34 -8.45 17.12
CA ALA A 92 -6.40 -9.40 17.39
C ALA A 92 -6.35 -9.84 18.86
N ILE A 93 -7.51 -10.09 19.46
CA ILE A 93 -7.67 -10.70 20.77
C ILE A 93 -8.68 -11.84 20.71
N ALA A 94 -8.39 -12.93 21.42
CA ALA A 94 -9.30 -14.06 21.49
C ALA A 94 -10.64 -13.64 22.10
N ASN A 95 -11.74 -14.09 21.50
CA ASN A 95 -13.09 -13.87 21.98
C ASN A 95 -13.70 -15.13 22.62
N THR A 96 -14.88 -14.98 23.20
CA THR A 96 -15.58 -16.08 23.91
C THR A 96 -16.17 -17.14 22.97
N SER A 97 -16.22 -16.86 21.66
CA SER A 97 -16.76 -17.77 20.65
C SER A 97 -15.69 -18.64 19.98
N GLY A 98 -14.42 -18.53 20.45
CA GLY A 98 -13.30 -19.29 19.90
C GLY A 98 -12.65 -18.64 18.66
N GLY A 99 -13.03 -17.42 18.34
CA GLY A 99 -12.42 -16.58 17.30
C GLY A 99 -11.65 -15.40 17.86
N TYR A 100 -11.46 -14.36 17.03
CA TYR A 100 -10.75 -13.15 17.40
C TYR A 100 -11.54 -11.90 17.04
N ASP A 101 -11.51 -10.93 17.95
CA ASP A 101 -12.00 -9.59 17.72
C ASP A 101 -10.82 -8.65 17.38
N VAL A 102 -11.10 -7.60 16.61
CA VAL A 102 -10.14 -6.52 16.39
C VAL A 102 -10.07 -5.66 17.64
N LEU A 103 -8.86 -5.40 18.08
CA LEU A 103 -8.55 -4.45 19.15
C LEU A 103 -7.84 -3.25 18.55
N HIS A 104 -8.48 -2.11 18.59
CA HIS A 104 -7.83 -0.84 18.29
C HIS A 104 -7.08 -0.36 19.54
N ASP A 105 -5.85 0.14 19.36
CA ASP A 105 -4.92 0.45 20.43
C ASP A 105 -4.46 -0.81 21.22
N CYS A 106 -3.37 -1.41 20.75
CA CYS A 106 -2.81 -2.64 21.32
C CYS A 106 -2.28 -2.47 22.76
N THR A 107 -2.15 -1.24 23.27
CA THR A 107 -1.72 -0.97 24.66
C THR A 107 -2.80 -1.28 25.69
N THR A 108 -4.06 -1.36 25.26
CA THR A 108 -5.23 -1.58 26.14
C THR A 108 -5.34 -2.99 26.69
N LYS A 109 -4.49 -3.92 26.19
CA LYS A 109 -4.41 -5.30 26.67
C LYS A 109 -2.95 -5.70 26.92
N PRO A 110 -2.71 -6.69 27.81
CA PRO A 110 -1.36 -7.19 28.02
C PRO A 110 -0.82 -7.89 26.76
N ALA A 111 0.47 -7.77 26.49
CA ALA A 111 1.12 -8.35 25.32
C ALA A 111 0.88 -9.87 25.15
N SER A 112 0.68 -10.61 26.25
CA SER A 112 0.33 -12.04 26.20
C SER A 112 -1.02 -12.35 25.55
N ALA A 113 -1.92 -11.36 25.49
CA ALA A 113 -3.24 -11.52 24.86
C ALA A 113 -3.25 -11.12 23.38
N LEU A 114 -2.25 -10.37 22.91
CA LEU A 114 -2.20 -9.85 21.56
C LEU A 114 -1.88 -10.95 20.54
N ARG A 115 -2.57 -10.92 19.41
CA ARG A 115 -2.42 -11.85 18.29
C ARG A 115 -2.39 -11.10 16.98
N PHE A 116 -1.83 -11.74 15.95
CA PHE A 116 -1.87 -11.25 14.57
C PHE A 116 -2.01 -12.44 13.61
N PRO A 117 -2.74 -12.32 12.49
CA PRO A 117 -3.05 -13.44 11.60
C PRO A 117 -1.88 -13.83 10.70
N ILE A 118 -0.73 -14.12 11.26
CA ILE A 118 0.45 -14.55 10.48
C ILE A 118 0.26 -16.01 10.05
N PRO A 119 0.36 -16.32 8.76
CA PRO A 119 0.31 -17.69 8.26
C PRO A 119 1.44 -18.55 8.83
N ARG A 120 1.28 -19.87 8.76
CA ARG A 120 2.30 -20.83 9.21
C ARG A 120 3.59 -20.68 8.40
N ASP A 121 4.71 -21.01 9.02
CA ASP A 121 6.07 -20.86 8.47
C ASP A 121 6.28 -21.46 7.07
N ASN A 122 5.59 -22.55 6.75
CA ASN A 122 5.75 -23.23 5.47
C ASN A 122 4.98 -22.58 4.30
N VAL A 123 4.15 -21.58 4.57
CA VAL A 123 3.30 -20.92 3.57
C VAL A 123 3.37 -19.39 3.62
N ILE A 124 3.97 -18.82 4.68
CA ILE A 124 4.07 -17.37 4.83
C ILE A 124 4.93 -16.75 3.73
N LYS A 125 4.45 -15.65 3.18
CA LYS A 125 5.20 -14.78 2.28
C LYS A 125 5.57 -13.50 3.02
N LEU A 126 6.83 -13.14 2.97
CA LEU A 126 7.41 -12.00 3.69
C LEU A 126 8.15 -11.11 2.70
N GLU A 127 8.04 -9.80 2.87
CA GLU A 127 8.96 -8.88 2.23
C GLU A 127 10.39 -9.18 2.70
N GLY A 128 11.37 -9.12 1.77
CA GLY A 128 12.74 -9.56 2.05
C GLY A 128 12.90 -11.08 2.17
N GLY A 129 11.85 -11.87 1.89
CA GLY A 129 11.92 -13.32 1.80
C GLY A 129 12.29 -13.99 3.12
N THR A 130 13.28 -14.89 3.07
CA THR A 130 13.73 -15.68 4.24
C THR A 130 14.61 -14.91 5.22
N CYS A 131 14.99 -13.67 4.92
CA CYS A 131 15.76 -12.84 5.85
C CYS A 131 14.98 -12.60 7.15
N ASN A 132 15.64 -12.69 8.33
CA ASN A 132 14.99 -12.45 9.62
C ASN A 132 15.92 -11.71 10.62
N ASP A 133 16.76 -10.82 10.12
CA ASP A 133 17.62 -9.96 10.94
C ASP A 133 17.16 -8.51 10.84
N PRO A 134 16.61 -7.90 11.90
CA PRO A 134 16.11 -6.54 11.88
C PRO A 134 17.17 -5.47 11.56
N ASN A 135 18.45 -5.82 11.61
CA ASN A 135 19.53 -4.89 11.26
C ASN A 135 19.89 -4.91 9.77
N SER A 136 19.36 -5.87 8.98
CA SER A 136 19.79 -6.07 7.60
C SER A 136 18.66 -6.36 6.59
N CYS A 137 17.45 -6.69 7.06
CA CYS A 137 16.38 -7.17 6.19
C CYS A 137 15.37 -6.09 5.77
N GLY A 138 15.57 -4.82 6.12
CA GLY A 138 14.71 -3.72 5.71
C GLY A 138 13.35 -3.69 6.41
N ASP A 139 12.36 -3.17 5.72
CA ASP A 139 11.04 -2.82 6.28
C ASP A 139 10.21 -4.03 6.69
N ARG A 140 10.34 -5.13 5.96
CA ARG A 140 9.75 -6.43 6.31
C ARG A 140 8.27 -6.37 6.64
N HIS A 141 7.49 -5.97 5.66
CA HIS A 141 6.04 -5.98 5.76
C HIS A 141 5.48 -7.42 5.77
N VAL A 142 4.42 -7.61 6.54
CA VAL A 142 3.58 -8.82 6.48
C VAL A 142 2.14 -8.38 6.23
N LEU A 143 1.65 -8.69 5.03
CA LEU A 143 0.30 -8.38 4.60
C LEU A 143 -0.53 -9.65 4.57
N VAL A 144 -1.72 -9.62 5.15
CA VAL A 144 -2.60 -10.79 5.27
C VAL A 144 -4.04 -10.41 4.98
N VAL A 145 -4.66 -11.11 4.04
CA VAL A 145 -6.09 -10.98 3.74
C VAL A 145 -6.84 -12.16 4.34
N GLU A 146 -7.69 -11.88 5.29
CA GLU A 146 -8.63 -12.83 5.88
C GLU A 146 -9.87 -12.93 4.98
N GLN A 147 -9.89 -13.93 4.10
CA GLN A 147 -10.83 -13.98 2.98
C GLN A 147 -12.31 -14.06 3.41
N GLY A 148 -12.67 -14.80 4.40
CA GLY A 148 -14.08 -14.93 4.84
C GLY A 148 -14.68 -13.63 5.36
N ALA A 149 -13.91 -12.88 6.12
CA ALA A 149 -14.30 -11.58 6.70
C ALA A 149 -13.99 -10.40 5.78
N CYS A 150 -13.15 -10.59 4.75
CA CYS A 150 -12.55 -9.54 3.94
C CYS A 150 -11.92 -8.45 4.80
N ARG A 151 -11.12 -8.89 5.77
CA ARG A 151 -10.24 -8.04 6.57
C ARG A 151 -8.83 -8.08 6.01
N LEU A 152 -8.22 -6.91 5.88
CA LEU A 152 -6.82 -6.76 5.55
C LEU A 152 -6.06 -6.42 6.81
N TRP A 153 -5.03 -7.21 7.11
CA TRP A 153 -4.09 -6.97 8.19
C TRP A 153 -2.73 -6.67 7.61
N GLU A 154 -2.09 -5.61 8.06
CA GLU A 154 -0.78 -5.18 7.60
C GLU A 154 0.11 -4.86 8.80
N SER A 155 1.38 -5.21 8.70
CA SER A 155 2.36 -4.91 9.75
C SER A 155 3.66 -4.43 9.14
N TYR A 156 4.34 -3.54 9.85
CA TYR A 156 5.62 -2.97 9.50
C TYR A 156 6.70 -3.42 10.48
N PHE A 157 7.91 -3.62 9.96
CA PHE A 157 9.08 -4.06 10.70
C PHE A 157 8.81 -5.32 11.54
N THR A 158 8.32 -6.35 10.85
CA THR A 158 7.78 -7.55 11.47
C THR A 158 8.78 -8.69 11.45
N TYR A 159 9.26 -9.07 12.63
CA TYR A 159 10.31 -10.06 12.80
C TYR A 159 9.92 -11.15 13.78
N ARG A 160 10.43 -12.36 13.57
CA ARG A 160 10.23 -13.47 14.47
C ARG A 160 11.34 -13.48 15.53
N VAL A 161 10.93 -13.39 16.78
CA VAL A 161 11.84 -13.47 17.96
C VAL A 161 11.43 -14.66 18.82
N GLY A 162 12.18 -15.75 18.71
CA GLY A 162 11.83 -17.03 19.36
C GLY A 162 10.51 -17.60 18.81
N ALA A 163 9.54 -17.80 19.69
CA ALA A 163 8.21 -18.31 19.33
C ALA A 163 7.17 -17.20 19.05
N GLN A 164 7.55 -15.94 19.17
CA GLN A 164 6.65 -14.79 19.00
C GLN A 164 7.06 -13.94 17.80
N TRP A 165 6.15 -13.11 17.37
CA TRP A 165 6.40 -12.08 16.38
C TRP A 165 6.45 -10.70 17.04
N THR A 166 7.29 -9.84 16.51
CA THR A 166 7.37 -8.44 16.92
C THR A 166 7.06 -7.56 15.72
N ALA A 167 6.44 -6.42 15.94
CA ALA A 167 6.20 -5.41 14.90
C ALA A 167 6.51 -4.01 15.43
N TYR A 168 6.75 -3.06 14.52
CA TYR A 168 6.76 -1.63 14.85
C TYR A 168 5.33 -1.11 14.95
N SER A 169 4.50 -1.39 13.95
CA SER A 169 3.11 -1.01 13.87
C SER A 169 2.29 -2.07 13.13
N THR A 170 1.00 -2.10 13.40
CA THR A 170 0.05 -2.96 12.71
C THR A 170 -1.24 -2.22 12.42
N ALA A 171 -1.93 -2.62 11.36
CA ALA A 171 -3.17 -1.99 10.93
C ALA A 171 -4.17 -3.02 10.43
N GLU A 172 -5.45 -2.73 10.63
CA GLU A 172 -6.56 -3.51 10.08
C GLU A 172 -7.48 -2.60 9.27
N TRP A 173 -7.98 -3.13 8.16
CA TRP A 173 -9.05 -2.52 7.38
C TRP A 173 -10.11 -3.54 6.99
N SER A 174 -11.38 -3.15 7.10
CA SER A 174 -12.45 -3.86 6.42
C SER A 174 -12.43 -3.50 4.93
N LEU A 175 -12.14 -4.49 4.07
CA LEU A 175 -12.19 -4.29 2.61
C LEU A 175 -13.62 -4.08 2.06
N ASN A 176 -14.64 -4.27 2.90
CA ASN A 176 -16.03 -4.04 2.57
C ASN A 176 -16.55 -2.66 2.99
N SER A 177 -15.68 -1.79 3.53
CA SER A 177 -16.06 -0.50 4.10
C SER A 177 -15.16 0.61 3.58
N ASN A 178 -15.69 1.84 3.51
CA ASN A 178 -14.90 3.05 3.29
C ASN A 178 -14.41 3.68 4.61
N ALA A 179 -14.59 3.04 5.75
CA ALA A 179 -14.13 3.58 7.03
C ALA A 179 -12.60 3.71 7.03
N MET A 180 -12.11 4.83 7.49
CA MET A 180 -10.69 5.11 7.65
C MET A 180 -10.24 4.83 9.09
N ARG A 181 -8.96 4.61 9.27
CA ARG A 181 -8.32 4.62 10.58
C ARG A 181 -8.33 6.03 11.17
N PRO A 182 -8.16 6.19 12.50
CA PRO A 182 -8.08 7.51 13.12
C PRO A 182 -7.02 8.40 12.45
N ASP A 183 -7.27 9.70 12.43
CA ASP A 183 -6.30 10.69 11.97
C ASP A 183 -5.06 10.65 12.87
N THR A 184 -3.88 10.88 12.31
CA THR A 184 -2.56 10.76 12.94
C THR A 184 -2.07 9.35 13.25
N TRP A 185 -2.88 8.32 13.07
CA TRP A 185 -2.46 6.93 13.29
C TRP A 185 -1.62 6.39 12.13
N THR A 186 -0.47 5.82 12.46
CA THR A 186 0.38 5.10 11.50
C THR A 186 -0.29 3.83 10.99
N SER A 187 0.25 3.24 9.94
CA SER A 187 -0.16 1.94 9.43
C SER A 187 1.06 1.05 9.17
N GLY A 188 1.00 0.19 8.17
CA GLY A 188 2.16 -0.49 7.61
C GLY A 188 3.05 0.44 6.79
N ASP A 189 2.57 1.64 6.40
CA ASP A 189 3.33 2.62 5.65
C ASP A 189 3.36 4.02 6.30
N ALA A 190 4.23 4.90 5.78
CA ALA A 190 4.44 6.22 6.36
C ALA A 190 3.22 7.14 6.26
N ALA A 191 2.38 6.98 5.24
CA ALA A 191 1.20 7.81 5.00
C ALA A 191 -0.04 7.38 5.79
N GLY A 192 0.02 6.28 6.54
CA GLY A 192 -1.17 5.71 7.19
C GLY A 192 -2.19 5.16 6.19
N LEU A 193 -1.76 4.82 4.98
CA LEU A 193 -2.57 4.22 3.91
C LEU A 193 -2.51 2.68 3.96
N PRO A 194 -3.48 1.98 3.35
CA PRO A 194 -3.38 0.55 3.12
C PRO A 194 -2.36 0.24 2.01
N ILE A 195 -1.59 -0.84 2.16
CA ILE A 195 -0.56 -1.26 1.20
C ILE A 195 -1.15 -2.18 0.12
N ALA A 196 -1.68 -3.35 0.52
CA ALA A 196 -2.09 -4.39 -0.42
C ALA A 196 -3.09 -3.94 -1.50
N PRO A 197 -4.10 -3.09 -1.20
CA PRO A 197 -5.02 -2.58 -2.21
C PRO A 197 -4.40 -1.66 -3.24
N LEU A 198 -3.22 -1.08 -2.94
CA LEU A 198 -2.51 -0.13 -3.79
C LEU A 198 -1.27 -0.73 -4.48
N LEU A 199 -0.99 -2.01 -4.30
CA LEU A 199 0.10 -2.68 -4.98
C LEU A 199 -0.22 -2.90 -6.47
N ALA A 200 0.80 -2.79 -7.30
CA ALA A 200 0.77 -3.35 -8.65
C ALA A 200 0.76 -4.88 -8.54
N ARG A 201 -0.29 -5.53 -9.04
CA ARG A 201 -0.43 -6.99 -8.93
C ARG A 201 -0.40 -7.67 -10.30
N ALA A 202 0.38 -8.75 -10.39
CA ALA A 202 0.59 -9.47 -11.62
C ALA A 202 -0.69 -10.14 -12.15
N ASP A 203 -1.55 -10.66 -11.27
CA ASP A 203 -2.81 -11.31 -11.63
C ASP A 203 -3.76 -10.33 -12.37
N GLU A 204 -3.90 -9.10 -11.88
CA GLU A 204 -4.72 -8.07 -12.51
C GLU A 204 -4.07 -7.53 -13.79
N ALA A 205 -2.78 -7.20 -13.74
CA ALA A 205 -2.05 -6.70 -14.89
C ALA A 205 -2.11 -7.66 -16.08
N SER A 206 -2.09 -8.97 -15.82
CA SER A 206 -2.20 -10.03 -16.84
C SER A 206 -3.56 -10.06 -17.52
N THR A 207 -4.65 -9.63 -16.86
CA THR A 207 -5.96 -9.47 -17.50
C THR A 207 -6.05 -8.26 -18.42
N GLY A 208 -5.06 -7.37 -18.37
CA GLY A 208 -5.06 -6.08 -19.08
C GLY A 208 -5.82 -4.97 -18.36
N GLN A 209 -6.26 -5.19 -17.11
CA GLN A 209 -7.04 -4.22 -16.36
C GLN A 209 -6.61 -4.18 -14.88
N ILE A 210 -6.22 -2.99 -14.44
CA ILE A 210 -6.05 -2.64 -13.03
C ILE A 210 -7.05 -1.50 -12.78
N ASN A 211 -8.01 -1.73 -11.89
CA ASN A 211 -9.14 -0.83 -11.66
C ASN A 211 -9.04 -0.10 -10.32
N HIS A 212 -7.83 0.21 -9.90
CA HIS A 212 -7.53 0.97 -8.68
C HIS A 212 -6.25 1.78 -8.85
N ALA A 213 -6.04 2.73 -7.95
CA ALA A 213 -4.82 3.50 -7.85
C ALA A 213 -3.65 2.62 -7.37
N LEU A 214 -2.44 3.06 -7.66
CA LEU A 214 -1.21 2.42 -7.19
C LEU A 214 -0.53 3.31 -6.14
N ARG A 215 0.46 2.77 -5.44
CA ARG A 215 1.29 3.51 -4.48
C ARG A 215 2.67 3.79 -5.04
N VAL A 216 3.27 4.88 -4.58
CA VAL A 216 4.61 5.30 -4.98
C VAL A 216 5.38 5.85 -3.78
N THR A 217 6.68 5.60 -3.75
CA THR A 217 7.59 6.21 -2.78
C THR A 217 8.30 7.42 -3.37
N LEU A 218 8.65 8.36 -2.51
CA LEU A 218 9.50 9.50 -2.81
C LEU A 218 10.57 9.63 -1.73
N ARG A 219 11.73 10.23 -2.09
CA ARG A 219 12.80 10.44 -1.11
C ARG A 219 12.40 11.47 -0.03
N ASP A 220 12.89 11.28 1.18
CA ASP A 220 12.59 12.11 2.35
C ASP A 220 12.73 13.61 2.09
N SER A 221 13.78 14.03 1.38
CA SER A 221 14.08 15.45 1.15
C SER A 221 13.06 16.21 0.27
N VAL A 222 12.18 15.52 -0.47
CA VAL A 222 11.09 16.15 -1.23
C VAL A 222 9.76 16.10 -0.51
N LEU A 223 9.66 15.23 0.50
CA LEU A 223 8.46 15.05 1.30
C LEU A 223 8.33 16.15 2.37
N LEU A 224 7.12 16.60 2.56
CA LEU A 224 6.72 17.47 3.66
C LEU A 224 6.14 16.62 4.78
N ARG A 225 6.56 16.84 6.03
CA ARG A 225 5.98 16.18 7.20
C ARG A 225 4.58 16.73 7.48
N GLN A 226 3.70 16.44 6.57
CA GLN A 226 2.27 16.71 6.59
C GLN A 226 1.58 15.69 5.68
N HIS A 227 0.32 15.43 5.91
CA HIS A 227 -0.49 14.62 5.04
C HIS A 227 -1.73 15.37 4.55
N VAL A 228 -2.23 14.91 3.42
CA VAL A 228 -3.53 15.31 2.87
C VAL A 228 -4.39 14.07 2.69
N TRP A 229 -5.70 14.25 2.83
CA TRP A 229 -6.63 13.17 2.56
C TRP A 229 -6.35 12.50 1.19
N PRO A 230 -6.34 11.15 1.10
CA PRO A 230 -6.82 10.18 2.09
C PRO A 230 -5.76 9.64 3.06
N ALA A 231 -4.55 10.17 3.08
CA ALA A 231 -3.55 9.78 4.09
C ALA A 231 -4.01 10.19 5.49
N ARG A 232 -3.47 9.47 6.49
CA ARG A 232 -3.81 9.64 7.92
C ARG A 232 -2.59 9.94 8.78
N HIS A 233 -1.39 9.79 8.21
CA HIS A 233 -0.14 9.92 8.94
C HIS A 233 0.97 10.49 8.04
N ASP A 234 2.07 10.89 8.64
CA ASP A 234 3.26 11.47 7.99
C ASP A 234 4.53 11.08 8.75
N ALA A 235 4.93 9.81 8.66
CA ALA A 235 6.16 9.34 9.26
C ALA A 235 7.38 9.83 8.46
N GLY A 236 8.18 10.73 9.06
CA GLY A 236 9.32 11.34 8.38
C GLY A 236 8.93 12.50 7.49
N GLY A 237 9.75 12.78 6.47
CA GLY A 237 9.66 14.01 5.73
C GLY A 237 10.45 15.13 6.43
N SER A 238 11.13 15.96 5.66
CA SER A 238 11.98 16.98 6.25
C SER A 238 11.58 18.38 5.82
N SER A 239 12.17 18.88 4.77
CA SER A 239 12.01 20.24 4.29
C SER A 239 11.38 20.31 2.89
N GLY A 240 10.85 19.20 2.40
CA GLY A 240 10.21 19.13 1.09
C GLY A 240 8.87 19.86 1.06
N SER A 241 8.18 19.72 -0.05
CA SER A 241 6.89 20.41 -0.26
C SER A 241 5.75 19.48 -0.63
N ILE A 242 6.03 18.19 -0.81
CA ILE A 242 5.04 17.20 -1.26
C ILE A 242 4.48 16.46 -0.04
N PRO A 243 3.18 16.64 0.30
CA PRO A 243 2.60 15.95 1.44
C PRO A 243 2.32 14.47 1.11
N TYR A 244 2.29 13.62 2.13
CA TYR A 244 1.77 12.27 2.03
C TYR A 244 0.30 12.29 1.61
N GLY A 245 -0.13 11.30 0.85
CA GLY A 245 -1.49 11.25 0.29
C GLY A 245 -1.70 12.10 -0.97
N ALA A 246 -0.73 12.94 -1.36
CA ALA A 246 -0.79 13.59 -2.65
C ALA A 246 -0.85 12.54 -3.77
N VAL A 247 -1.67 12.79 -4.78
CA VAL A 247 -1.83 11.88 -5.92
C VAL A 247 -1.28 12.49 -7.19
N MET A 248 -0.49 11.71 -7.93
CA MET A 248 -0.07 12.05 -9.28
C MET A 248 -0.67 11.07 -10.29
N ARG A 249 -0.87 11.52 -11.52
CA ARG A 249 -1.33 10.66 -12.63
C ARG A 249 -0.43 10.79 -13.84
N LEU A 250 -0.37 9.75 -14.65
CA LEU A 250 0.22 9.79 -15.98
C LEU A 250 -0.59 10.77 -16.84
N LYS A 251 0.08 11.75 -17.44
CA LYS A 251 -0.55 12.81 -18.25
C LYS A 251 -1.39 12.24 -19.38
N ALA A 252 -2.50 12.89 -19.70
CA ALA A 252 -3.37 12.53 -20.83
C ALA A 252 -2.62 12.60 -22.17
N SER A 253 -1.63 13.49 -22.29
CA SER A 253 -0.80 13.66 -23.49
C SER A 253 0.20 12.52 -23.74
N PHE A 254 0.52 11.68 -22.73
CA PHE A 254 1.40 10.55 -22.93
C PHE A 254 0.71 9.48 -23.78
N VAL A 255 1.34 9.07 -24.86
CA VAL A 255 0.82 8.01 -25.74
C VAL A 255 1.41 6.66 -25.31
N ILE A 256 0.58 5.80 -24.72
CA ILE A 256 0.99 4.44 -24.34
C ILE A 256 1.37 3.67 -25.62
N PRO A 257 2.63 3.18 -25.76
CA PRO A 257 3.05 2.53 -26.99
C PRO A 257 2.26 1.24 -27.28
N SER A 258 1.84 1.07 -28.52
CA SER A 258 1.05 -0.08 -28.96
C SER A 258 1.81 -1.42 -28.81
N GLY A 259 3.14 -1.40 -28.91
CA GLY A 259 4.00 -2.56 -28.75
C GLY A 259 4.30 -2.98 -27.30
N TRP A 260 3.78 -2.26 -26.29
CA TRP A 260 3.96 -2.68 -24.90
C TRP A 260 3.20 -3.97 -24.59
N THR A 261 3.68 -4.71 -23.59
CA THR A 261 2.98 -5.88 -23.06
C THR A 261 1.60 -5.52 -22.54
N THR A 262 0.72 -6.51 -22.43
CA THR A 262 -0.59 -6.34 -21.81
C THR A 262 -0.48 -5.78 -20.40
N GLN A 263 0.46 -6.31 -19.60
CA GLN A 263 0.70 -5.86 -18.22
C GLN A 263 1.19 -4.40 -18.16
N ALA A 264 2.16 -4.01 -19.00
CA ALA A 264 2.66 -2.64 -19.02
C ALA A 264 1.58 -1.62 -19.44
N LYS A 265 0.73 -1.99 -20.41
CA LYS A 265 -0.42 -1.18 -20.79
C LYS A 265 -1.45 -1.04 -19.67
N ALA A 266 -1.71 -2.12 -18.94
CA ALA A 266 -2.63 -2.10 -17.78
C ALA A 266 -2.10 -1.17 -16.69
N LEU A 267 -0.82 -1.26 -16.34
CA LEU A 267 -0.15 -0.41 -15.36
C LEU A 267 -0.21 1.07 -15.77
N ALA A 268 0.24 1.41 -16.98
CA ALA A 268 0.21 2.78 -17.47
C ALA A 268 -1.24 3.36 -17.54
N THR A 269 -2.20 2.51 -17.87
CA THR A 269 -3.62 2.88 -17.88
C THR A 269 -4.13 3.14 -16.47
N ALA A 270 -3.75 2.32 -15.48
CA ALA A 270 -4.11 2.53 -14.08
C ALA A 270 -3.49 3.81 -13.53
N MET A 271 -2.19 4.04 -13.78
CA MET A 271 -1.50 5.28 -13.41
C MET A 271 -2.17 6.54 -13.98
N ARG A 272 -2.77 6.44 -15.16
CA ARG A 272 -3.55 7.54 -15.76
C ARG A 272 -4.93 7.69 -15.14
N ARG A 273 -5.65 6.57 -14.98
CA ARG A 273 -7.06 6.59 -14.59
C ARG A 273 -7.28 6.81 -13.11
N TYR A 274 -6.44 6.20 -12.29
CA TYR A 274 -6.60 6.16 -10.83
C TYR A 274 -5.45 6.83 -10.09
N GLY A 275 -4.29 6.98 -10.74
CA GLY A 275 -3.13 7.68 -10.21
C GLY A 275 -2.21 6.83 -9.34
N LEU A 276 -1.20 7.53 -8.81
CA LEU A 276 -0.19 7.04 -7.87
C LEU A 276 -0.28 7.88 -6.60
N TYR A 277 -0.58 7.28 -5.46
CA TYR A 277 -0.59 7.95 -4.16
C TYR A 277 0.82 7.95 -3.55
N VAL A 278 1.26 9.10 -3.10
CA VAL A 278 2.50 9.24 -2.30
C VAL A 278 2.24 8.61 -0.94
N ALA A 279 2.73 7.38 -0.76
CA ALA A 279 2.39 6.53 0.36
C ALA A 279 3.54 6.37 1.35
N ASP A 280 4.78 6.46 0.88
CA ASP A 280 5.92 6.12 1.74
C ASP A 280 7.20 6.87 1.37
N ILE A 281 8.17 6.84 2.29
CA ILE A 281 9.54 7.27 2.06
C ILE A 281 10.30 6.15 1.35
N GLY A 282 11.12 6.52 0.39
CA GLY A 282 11.97 5.55 -0.31
C GLY A 282 12.77 6.22 -1.41
N THR A 283 13.11 5.50 -2.44
CA THR A 283 13.67 6.05 -3.65
C THR A 283 12.56 6.64 -4.51
N ASP A 284 12.86 7.74 -5.21
CA ASP A 284 11.88 8.44 -6.03
C ASP A 284 11.30 7.55 -7.13
N MET A 285 9.97 7.68 -7.33
CA MET A 285 9.22 7.02 -8.39
C MET A 285 9.26 5.48 -8.33
N TYR A 286 9.49 4.89 -7.15
CA TYR A 286 9.32 3.45 -6.97
C TYR A 286 7.85 3.15 -6.79
N VAL A 287 7.27 2.50 -7.81
CA VAL A 287 5.90 1.97 -7.77
C VAL A 287 5.98 0.56 -7.23
N GLN A 288 5.38 0.32 -6.08
CA GLN A 288 5.48 -0.95 -5.37
C GLN A 288 4.46 -1.98 -5.86
N GLY A 289 4.87 -3.23 -5.87
CA GLY A 289 4.03 -4.33 -6.34
C GLY A 289 4.34 -5.66 -5.66
N ASP A 290 3.56 -6.68 -6.00
CA ASP A 290 3.76 -8.03 -5.49
C ASP A 290 4.83 -8.78 -6.30
N PRO A 291 5.68 -9.58 -5.64
CA PRO A 291 6.56 -10.52 -6.34
C PRO A 291 5.72 -11.66 -6.93
N ASP A 292 5.82 -11.87 -8.24
CA ASP A 292 5.09 -12.94 -8.94
C ASP A 292 5.85 -13.44 -10.17
N SER A 293 5.82 -14.75 -10.42
CA SER A 293 6.50 -15.38 -11.54
C SER A 293 5.85 -15.08 -12.91
N THR A 294 4.66 -14.54 -12.92
CA THR A 294 3.94 -14.16 -14.14
C THR A 294 4.27 -12.75 -14.63
N TRP A 295 5.04 -11.97 -13.88
CA TRP A 295 5.56 -10.71 -14.37
C TRP A 295 6.48 -10.93 -15.59
N SER A 296 6.12 -10.35 -16.71
CA SER A 296 6.95 -10.37 -17.91
C SER A 296 8.13 -9.41 -17.76
N GLY A 297 9.34 -9.87 -18.08
CA GLY A 297 10.54 -9.01 -18.08
C GLY A 297 10.40 -7.78 -18.99
N GLY A 298 9.64 -7.89 -20.08
CA GLY A 298 9.29 -6.76 -20.93
C GLY A 298 8.42 -5.71 -20.22
N THR A 299 7.58 -6.10 -19.27
CA THR A 299 6.74 -5.19 -18.50
C THR A 299 7.58 -4.24 -17.65
N ILE A 300 8.53 -4.77 -16.90
CA ILE A 300 9.41 -3.99 -16.01
C ILE A 300 10.19 -2.97 -16.86
N SER A 301 10.88 -3.41 -17.91
CA SER A 301 11.67 -2.51 -18.75
C SER A 301 10.83 -1.45 -19.47
N GLN A 302 9.59 -1.76 -19.84
CA GLN A 302 8.68 -0.81 -20.49
C GLN A 302 8.21 0.26 -19.49
N ILE A 303 7.81 -0.12 -18.28
CA ILE A 303 7.41 0.85 -17.25
C ILE A 303 8.57 1.77 -16.86
N GLN A 304 9.80 1.28 -16.83
CA GLN A 304 11.00 2.08 -16.56
C GLN A 304 11.30 3.13 -17.64
N THR A 305 10.62 3.11 -18.78
CA THR A 305 10.73 4.19 -19.78
C THR A 305 9.87 5.42 -19.45
N LEU A 306 8.95 5.31 -18.47
CA LEU A 306 8.23 6.45 -17.95
C LEU A 306 9.13 7.27 -17.02
N HIS A 307 9.02 8.58 -17.09
CA HIS A 307 9.79 9.50 -16.25
C HIS A 307 8.86 10.39 -15.43
N ALA A 308 9.35 10.98 -14.36
CA ALA A 308 8.56 11.90 -13.53
C ALA A 308 7.92 13.03 -14.36
N SER A 309 8.59 13.50 -15.42
CA SER A 309 8.04 14.51 -16.35
C SER A 309 6.78 14.05 -17.10
N ASP A 310 6.51 12.74 -17.16
CA ASP A 310 5.30 12.21 -17.81
C ASP A 310 4.08 12.27 -16.88
N PHE A 311 4.28 12.63 -15.61
CA PHE A 311 3.24 12.71 -14.58
C PHE A 311 2.92 14.16 -14.21
N GLU A 312 1.77 14.32 -13.59
CA GLU A 312 1.31 15.57 -12.99
C GLU A 312 0.58 15.28 -11.67
N PHE A 313 0.80 16.10 -10.64
CA PHE A 313 0.00 16.07 -9.42
C PHE A 313 -1.39 16.62 -9.69
N VAL A 314 -2.39 16.01 -9.07
CA VAL A 314 -3.81 16.24 -9.32
C VAL A 314 -4.44 17.00 -8.19
N ASP A 315 -5.27 17.99 -8.53
CA ASP A 315 -6.14 18.67 -7.57
C ASP A 315 -7.34 17.77 -7.23
N MET A 316 -7.43 17.38 -5.95
CA MET A 316 -8.48 16.52 -5.42
C MET A 316 -9.66 17.32 -4.85
N SER A 317 -9.68 18.64 -5.01
CA SER A 317 -10.78 19.49 -4.55
C SER A 317 -12.16 19.13 -5.12
N PRO A 318 -12.30 18.51 -6.30
CA PRO A 318 -13.59 18.00 -6.77
C PRO A 318 -14.20 16.90 -5.88
N ILE A 319 -13.37 16.26 -5.04
CA ILE A 319 -13.84 15.31 -4.02
C ILE A 319 -13.90 16.01 -2.65
N THR A 320 -12.80 16.59 -2.21
CA THR A 320 -12.72 17.17 -0.84
C THR A 320 -13.56 18.41 -0.64
N GLY A 321 -13.97 19.08 -1.70
CA GLY A 321 -14.90 20.22 -1.68
C GLY A 321 -16.38 19.85 -1.90
N ASP A 322 -16.71 18.58 -2.14
CA ASP A 322 -18.09 18.13 -2.30
C ASP A 322 -18.83 18.12 -0.95
N ALA A 323 -20.12 18.50 -0.96
CA ALA A 323 -20.93 18.55 0.27
C ALA A 323 -21.12 17.17 0.97
N ARG A 324 -20.86 16.07 0.26
CA ARG A 324 -20.91 14.69 0.78
C ARG A 324 -19.58 14.19 1.32
N PHE A 325 -18.53 14.99 1.17
CA PHE A 325 -17.21 14.62 1.63
C PHE A 325 -17.16 14.42 3.15
N ASP A 326 -16.65 13.25 3.56
CA ASP A 326 -16.34 12.94 4.95
C ASP A 326 -14.83 12.69 5.06
N PRO A 327 -14.07 13.50 5.81
CA PRO A 327 -12.63 13.31 5.97
C PRO A 327 -12.26 12.01 6.70
N ASN A 328 -13.22 11.32 7.31
CA ASN A 328 -13.02 10.03 7.97
C ASN A 328 -13.48 8.83 7.13
N SER A 329 -13.74 9.05 5.84
CA SER A 329 -14.16 8.02 4.91
C SER A 329 -13.33 8.04 3.64
N PHE A 330 -13.02 6.87 3.07
CA PHE A 330 -12.45 6.75 1.73
C PHE A 330 -13.47 7.00 0.60
N ALA A 331 -14.75 7.22 0.92
CA ALA A 331 -15.78 7.46 -0.10
C ALA A 331 -15.48 8.73 -0.93
N ALA A 332 -15.48 8.59 -2.26
CA ALA A 332 -15.11 9.66 -3.20
C ALA A 332 -15.95 9.68 -4.47
N SER A 333 -16.75 8.64 -4.71
CA SER A 333 -17.69 8.60 -5.82
C SER A 333 -19.08 8.23 -5.29
N TRP A 334 -20.05 9.06 -5.62
CA TRP A 334 -21.44 9.01 -5.17
C TRP A 334 -22.40 9.55 -6.23
#